data_1ad077f160e68124d2990acd6b19b7c8
#
_entry.id   1ad077f160e68124d2990acd6b19b7c8
#
_cell.length_a   1.000
_cell.length_b   1.000
_cell.length_c   1.000
_cell.angle_alpha   90.00
_cell.angle_beta   90.00
_cell.angle_gamma   90.00
#
_symmetry.space_group_name_H-M   'P 1'
#
loop_
_entity.id
_entity.type
_entity.pdbx_description
1 polymer ?
#
loop_
_entity_poly.entity_id
_entity_poly.type
_entity_poly.pdbx_seq_one_letter_code
_entity_poly.pdbx_strand_id
1 'polypeptide(L)'
;RHGTCLLHAHDHRLPAAAGQGNRTWRAYLSTQGQGAVNARDRIGNGPWFNAKGVRIAANLADLHGDVERDRNLLQIETALTEKGESIPGRGMPVNEHDILTGSDSHGKAFPAGEDRTCANWTSNADTNKAMIGHHDRMSAANTSWNSSHMTQGCSLDALKRTGGAGRFYCFAAN
;
A
#
# COMPACT_ATOMS: atom_id res chain seq x y z
N ARG A 1 9.02 -14.18 1.91
CA ARG A 1 8.13 -14.05 0.73
C ARG A 1 6.68 -14.31 1.14
N HIS A 2 6.07 -13.46 1.96
CA HIS A 2 4.66 -13.59 2.36
C HIS A 2 3.99 -12.22 2.39
N GLY A 3 4.06 -11.48 1.27
CA GLY A 3 3.27 -10.28 1.12
C GLY A 3 1.85 -10.63 0.66
N THR A 4 0.84 -10.32 1.45
CA THR A 4 -0.55 -10.39 1.02
C THR A 4 -0.92 -9.10 0.28
N CYS A 5 -1.43 -9.25 -0.91
CA CYS A 5 -1.85 -8.17 -1.77
C CYS A 5 -3.20 -7.61 -1.34
N LEU A 6 -3.30 -6.31 -1.14
CA LEU A 6 -4.57 -5.61 -0.98
C LEU A 6 -5.01 -5.12 -2.36
N LEU A 7 -6.15 -5.63 -2.85
CA LEU A 7 -6.52 -5.45 -4.24
C LEU A 7 -7.47 -4.29 -4.48
N HIS A 8 -7.13 -3.49 -5.49
CA HIS A 8 -8.02 -2.48 -6.06
C HIS A 8 -8.16 -2.69 -7.57
N ALA A 9 -9.36 -3.10 -8.01
CA ALA A 9 -9.67 -3.42 -9.41
C ALA A 9 -10.13 -2.20 -10.21
N HIS A 10 -9.97 -2.28 -11.53
CA HIS A 10 -10.37 -1.22 -12.47
C HIS A 10 -11.86 -1.25 -12.88
N ASP A 11 -12.59 -2.34 -12.64
CA ASP A 11 -14.01 -2.50 -13.02
C ASP A 11 -14.82 -3.06 -11.84
N HIS A 12 -15.94 -2.41 -11.53
CA HIS A 12 -16.85 -2.77 -10.44
C HIS A 12 -17.66 -4.05 -10.68
N ARG A 13 -17.64 -4.63 -11.88
CA ARG A 13 -18.43 -5.80 -12.23
C ARG A 13 -17.76 -7.14 -11.98
N LEU A 14 -16.50 -7.15 -11.57
CA LEU A 14 -15.76 -8.38 -11.33
C LEU A 14 -15.19 -8.40 -9.91
N PRO A 15 -15.43 -9.47 -9.13
CA PRO A 15 -14.74 -9.64 -7.87
C PRO A 15 -13.24 -9.68 -8.13
N ALA A 16 -12.51 -8.82 -7.44
CA ALA A 16 -11.07 -8.69 -7.60
C ALA A 16 -10.33 -9.79 -6.83
N ALA A 17 -10.52 -11.04 -7.21
CA ALA A 17 -9.60 -12.09 -6.78
C ALA A 17 -8.29 -11.96 -7.56
N ALA A 18 -7.15 -11.98 -6.88
CA ALA A 18 -5.85 -11.96 -7.53
C ALA A 18 -5.76 -13.07 -8.58
N GLY A 19 -5.42 -12.69 -9.81
CA GLY A 19 -5.32 -13.61 -10.93
C GLY A 19 -6.62 -13.86 -11.71
N GLN A 20 -7.72 -13.18 -11.40
CA GLN A 20 -8.95 -13.25 -12.20
C GLN A 20 -9.07 -12.05 -13.17
N GLY A 21 -9.61 -12.29 -14.35
CA GLY A 21 -10.12 -11.28 -15.25
C GLY A 21 -9.11 -10.62 -16.19
N ASN A 22 -8.14 -11.33 -16.78
CA ASN A 22 -7.20 -10.81 -17.82
C ASN A 22 -6.58 -9.43 -17.49
N ARG A 23 -6.33 -9.14 -16.21
CA ARG A 23 -5.79 -7.86 -15.76
C ARG A 23 -4.34 -7.97 -15.34
N THR A 24 -3.58 -6.92 -15.60
CA THR A 24 -2.21 -6.78 -15.10
C THR A 24 -2.24 -6.17 -13.71
N TRP A 25 -1.97 -6.96 -12.69
CA TRP A 25 -1.85 -6.51 -11.31
C TRP A 25 -0.44 -6.00 -11.01
N ARG A 26 -0.35 -4.85 -10.37
CA ARG A 26 0.91 -4.22 -10.00
C ARG A 26 0.93 -3.90 -8.51
N ALA A 27 2.01 -4.30 -7.85
CA ALA A 27 2.28 -3.90 -6.46
C ALA A 27 2.57 -2.39 -6.41
N TYR A 28 1.95 -1.71 -5.48
CA TYR A 28 2.21 -0.30 -5.18
C TYR A 28 3.44 -0.20 -4.28
N LEU A 29 4.60 -0.38 -4.88
CA LEU A 29 5.89 -0.37 -4.21
C LEU A 29 6.86 0.47 -5.02
N SER A 30 7.45 1.51 -4.38
CA SER A 30 8.57 2.25 -4.98
C SER A 30 9.90 1.53 -4.75
N THR A 31 10.89 1.85 -5.57
CA THR A 31 12.30 1.45 -5.38
C THR A 31 13.16 2.69 -5.25
N GLN A 32 14.39 2.57 -4.77
CA GLN A 32 15.34 3.68 -4.60
C GLN A 32 16.64 3.46 -5.38
N GLY A 33 17.41 4.53 -5.55
CA GLY A 33 18.75 4.49 -6.19
C GLY A 33 18.68 4.53 -7.71
N GLN A 34 19.70 3.97 -8.36
CA GLN A 34 19.78 3.97 -9.82
C GLN A 34 18.62 3.14 -10.41
N GLY A 35 17.86 3.74 -11.33
CA GLY A 35 16.69 3.11 -11.93
C GLY A 35 15.48 3.06 -10.98
N ALA A 36 15.41 3.96 -10.00
CA ALA A 36 14.27 4.06 -9.09
C ALA A 36 12.94 4.14 -9.84
N VAL A 37 11.93 3.45 -9.31
CA VAL A 37 10.58 3.40 -9.88
C VAL A 37 9.60 3.96 -8.85
N ASN A 38 8.74 4.88 -9.27
CA ASN A 38 7.66 5.39 -8.45
C ASN A 38 6.51 4.36 -8.39
N ALA A 39 5.95 4.12 -7.22
CA ALA A 39 4.79 3.24 -7.08
C ALA A 39 3.60 3.72 -7.93
N ARG A 40 3.35 5.04 -7.95
CA ARG A 40 2.27 5.65 -8.73
C ARG A 40 2.34 5.38 -10.24
N ASP A 41 3.55 5.28 -10.79
CA ASP A 41 3.75 5.11 -12.24
C ASP A 41 3.55 3.65 -12.68
N ARG A 42 3.39 2.73 -11.72
CA ARG A 42 3.20 1.30 -12.00
C ARG A 42 1.74 0.90 -12.15
N ILE A 43 0.82 1.63 -11.55
CA ILE A 43 -0.55 1.18 -11.27
C ILE A 43 -1.59 1.64 -12.30
N GLY A 44 -1.18 2.33 -13.37
CA GLY A 44 -2.11 2.86 -14.37
C GLY A 44 -2.81 4.14 -13.89
N ASN A 45 -3.94 4.46 -14.51
CA ASN A 45 -4.62 5.75 -14.32
C ASN A 45 -5.95 5.66 -13.56
N GLY A 46 -6.40 4.47 -13.18
CA GLY A 46 -7.71 4.27 -12.55
C GLY A 46 -8.88 4.31 -13.57
N PRO A 47 -10.14 4.36 -13.13
CA PRO A 47 -10.55 4.31 -11.72
C PRO A 47 -10.31 2.95 -11.05
N TRP A 48 -10.14 2.95 -9.72
CA TRP A 48 -9.96 1.72 -8.96
C TRP A 48 -11.11 1.48 -7.99
N PHE A 49 -11.49 0.21 -7.84
CA PHE A 49 -12.56 -0.24 -6.97
C PHE A 49 -12.05 -1.38 -6.09
N ASN A 50 -12.57 -1.50 -4.89
CA ASN A 50 -12.25 -2.66 -4.03
C ASN A 50 -13.02 -3.92 -4.47
N ALA A 51 -12.77 -5.04 -3.80
CA ALA A 51 -13.41 -6.33 -4.09
C ALA A 51 -14.95 -6.34 -3.94
N LYS A 52 -15.52 -5.33 -3.29
CA LYS A 52 -16.98 -5.15 -3.14
C LYS A 52 -17.56 -4.11 -4.09
N GLY A 53 -16.77 -3.62 -5.06
CA GLY A 53 -17.23 -2.66 -6.06
C GLY A 53 -17.32 -1.21 -5.54
N VAL A 54 -16.77 -0.92 -4.38
CA VAL A 54 -16.68 0.47 -3.89
C VAL A 54 -15.53 1.17 -4.58
N ARG A 55 -15.79 2.31 -5.21
CA ARG A 55 -14.75 3.10 -5.88
C ARG A 55 -13.80 3.69 -4.84
N ILE A 56 -12.54 3.33 -4.94
CA ILE A 56 -11.46 3.82 -4.06
C ILE A 56 -10.94 5.18 -4.54
N ALA A 57 -10.66 5.32 -5.83
CA ALA A 57 -10.22 6.57 -6.44
C ALA A 57 -10.61 6.62 -7.92
N ALA A 58 -10.90 7.80 -8.43
CA ALA A 58 -11.27 8.00 -9.83
C ALA A 58 -10.03 8.03 -10.75
N ASN A 59 -8.90 8.49 -10.24
CA ASN A 59 -7.65 8.64 -10.99
C ASN A 59 -6.47 8.84 -10.03
N LEU A 60 -5.26 9.01 -10.58
CA LEU A 60 -4.04 9.23 -9.80
C LEU A 60 -4.09 10.49 -8.91
N ALA A 61 -4.77 11.54 -9.35
CA ALA A 61 -4.89 12.76 -8.55
C ALA A 61 -5.82 12.57 -7.33
N ASP A 62 -6.89 11.79 -7.49
CA ASP A 62 -7.74 11.41 -6.36
C ASP A 62 -7.02 10.46 -5.39
N LEU A 63 -6.24 9.53 -5.93
CA LEU A 63 -5.52 8.55 -5.12
C LEU A 63 -4.39 9.21 -4.30
N HIS A 64 -3.69 10.18 -4.89
CA HIS A 64 -2.52 10.82 -4.30
C HIS A 64 -2.75 12.32 -4.04
N GLY A 65 -3.92 12.74 -3.68
CA GLY A 65 -4.15 14.10 -3.25
C GLY A 65 -3.05 14.57 -2.28
N ASP A 66 -2.92 15.85 -2.02
CA ASP A 66 -2.07 16.26 -0.92
C ASP A 66 -2.62 15.69 0.40
N VAL A 67 -1.79 15.58 1.43
CA VAL A 67 -2.17 14.94 2.71
C VAL A 67 -3.42 15.57 3.34
N GLU A 68 -3.70 16.84 3.02
CA GLU A 68 -4.86 17.59 3.50
C GLU A 68 -6.10 17.42 2.61
N ARG A 69 -5.92 16.98 1.36
CA ARG A 69 -6.99 16.89 0.34
C ARG A 69 -7.09 15.51 -0.31
N ASP A 70 -6.56 14.54 0.36
CA ASP A 70 -6.63 13.16 -0.07
C ASP A 70 -8.10 12.74 -0.25
N ARG A 71 -8.49 12.46 -1.49
CA ARG A 71 -9.88 12.19 -1.89
C ARG A 71 -10.16 10.72 -2.11
N ASN A 72 -9.17 9.86 -1.93
CA ASN A 72 -9.39 8.44 -2.02
C ASN A 72 -10.16 7.91 -0.80
N LEU A 73 -10.86 6.81 -0.99
CA LEU A 73 -11.65 6.14 0.03
C LEU A 73 -10.90 4.95 0.66
N LEU A 74 -9.56 4.97 0.70
CA LEU A 74 -8.78 4.00 1.45
C LEU A 74 -8.91 4.28 2.95
N GLN A 75 -9.66 3.42 3.63
CA GLN A 75 -9.94 3.46 5.07
C GLN A 75 -10.31 2.06 5.57
N ILE A 76 -10.52 1.90 6.86
CA ILE A 76 -10.70 0.59 7.50
C ILE A 76 -11.83 -0.27 6.86
N GLU A 77 -12.92 0.37 6.42
CA GLU A 77 -14.08 -0.33 5.85
C GLU A 77 -13.88 -0.71 4.38
N THR A 78 -12.96 -0.06 3.68
CA THR A 78 -12.81 -0.19 2.22
C THR A 78 -11.49 -0.83 1.79
N ALA A 79 -10.48 -0.83 2.65
CA ALA A 79 -9.24 -1.56 2.43
C ALA A 79 -9.47 -3.06 2.68
N LEU A 80 -9.63 -3.81 1.61
CA LEU A 80 -9.99 -5.23 1.65
C LEU A 80 -8.89 -6.10 1.07
N THR A 81 -8.84 -7.36 1.52
CA THR A 81 -8.02 -8.39 0.86
C THR A 81 -8.56 -8.72 -0.54
N GLU A 82 -7.81 -9.51 -1.30
CA GLU A 82 -8.24 -10.05 -2.60
C GLU A 82 -9.51 -10.91 -2.53
N LYS A 83 -9.87 -11.37 -1.34
CA LYS A 83 -11.10 -12.13 -1.09
C LYS A 83 -12.27 -11.27 -0.61
N GLY A 84 -12.06 -9.96 -0.50
CA GLY A 84 -13.07 -9.03 0.02
C GLY A 84 -13.21 -9.07 1.54
N GLU A 85 -12.22 -9.61 2.25
CA GLU A 85 -12.16 -9.67 3.71
C GLU A 85 -11.59 -8.37 4.28
N SER A 86 -12.07 -7.95 5.45
CA SER A 86 -11.54 -6.80 6.17
C SER A 86 -10.16 -7.11 6.76
N ILE A 87 -9.31 -6.09 6.83
CA ILE A 87 -7.99 -6.19 7.44
C ILE A 87 -8.06 -5.56 8.83
N PRO A 88 -7.52 -6.24 9.86
CA PRO A 88 -7.51 -5.66 11.19
C PRO A 88 -6.70 -4.36 11.24
N GLY A 89 -7.26 -3.35 11.88
CA GLY A 89 -6.66 -2.04 12.08
C GLY A 89 -6.23 -1.76 13.51
N ARG A 90 -5.77 -0.53 13.73
CA ARG A 90 -5.35 -0.06 15.05
C ARG A 90 -6.51 -0.13 16.06
N GLY A 91 -6.22 -0.64 17.25
CA GLY A 91 -7.21 -0.80 18.32
C GLY A 91 -7.99 -2.11 18.28
N MET A 92 -7.78 -2.95 17.26
CA MET A 92 -8.30 -4.31 17.21
C MET A 92 -7.37 -5.30 17.93
N PRO A 93 -7.86 -6.50 18.30
CA PRO A 93 -7.03 -7.52 18.98
C PRO A 93 -5.76 -7.89 18.21
N VAL A 94 -5.82 -7.88 16.88
CA VAL A 94 -4.67 -7.97 15.98
C VAL A 94 -4.58 -6.64 15.26
N ASN A 95 -3.36 -6.08 15.15
CA ASN A 95 -3.11 -4.84 14.40
C ASN A 95 -2.26 -5.15 13.19
N GLU A 96 -2.80 -4.94 11.98
CA GLU A 96 -2.12 -5.14 10.69
C GLU A 96 -2.29 -3.91 9.79
N HIS A 97 -2.33 -2.71 10.38
CA HIS A 97 -2.65 -1.49 9.63
C HIS A 97 -1.49 -0.92 8.81
N ASP A 98 -0.25 -1.33 9.09
CA ASP A 98 0.92 -0.87 8.34
C ASP A 98 1.02 -1.61 7.00
N ILE A 99 1.00 -0.85 5.92
CA ILE A 99 1.09 -1.34 4.55
C ILE A 99 2.39 -0.84 3.91
N LEU A 100 3.22 -1.76 3.42
CA LEU A 100 4.48 -1.45 2.76
C LEU A 100 4.25 -0.67 1.46
N THR A 101 4.99 0.42 1.25
CA THR A 101 4.89 1.25 0.04
C THR A 101 6.23 1.72 -0.50
N GLY A 102 7.18 2.06 0.39
CA GLY A 102 8.46 2.67 0.01
C GLY A 102 8.30 4.02 -0.68
N SER A 103 7.17 4.70 -0.52
CA SER A 103 6.78 5.89 -1.27
C SER A 103 6.59 7.10 -0.37
N ASP A 104 6.79 8.29 -0.95
CA ASP A 104 6.27 9.53 -0.37
C ASP A 104 4.73 9.61 -0.50
N SER A 105 4.10 10.66 0.04
CA SER A 105 2.65 10.85 0.01
C SER A 105 2.10 11.01 -1.42
N HIS A 106 2.93 11.38 -2.38
CA HIS A 106 2.56 11.48 -3.79
C HIS A 106 2.80 10.19 -4.58
N GLY A 107 3.20 9.11 -3.92
CA GLY A 107 3.51 7.82 -4.54
C GLY A 107 4.81 7.79 -5.31
N LYS A 108 5.72 8.73 -5.03
CA LYS A 108 7.04 8.81 -5.66
C LYS A 108 8.08 8.11 -4.80
N ALA A 109 9.14 7.66 -5.48
CA ALA A 109 10.34 7.14 -4.85
C ALA A 109 11.03 8.23 -4.03
N PHE A 110 11.57 7.86 -2.87
CA PHE A 110 12.45 8.75 -2.12
C PHE A 110 13.80 8.89 -2.86
N PRO A 111 14.50 10.03 -2.69
CA PRO A 111 15.86 10.18 -3.18
C PRO A 111 16.79 9.07 -2.65
N ALA A 112 17.92 8.85 -3.33
CA ALA A 112 18.97 8.00 -2.82
C ALA A 112 19.47 8.50 -1.46
N GLY A 113 19.75 7.57 -0.53
CA GLY A 113 20.15 7.89 0.84
C GLY A 113 19.69 6.81 1.81
N GLU A 114 19.02 7.23 2.89
CA GLU A 114 18.45 6.29 3.86
C GLU A 114 17.51 5.30 3.18
N ASP A 115 17.71 3.99 3.42
CA ASP A 115 16.88 2.94 2.83
C ASP A 115 15.44 3.02 3.37
N ARG A 116 14.49 3.11 2.45
CA ARG A 116 13.04 3.18 2.73
C ARG A 116 12.25 2.11 1.99
N THR A 117 12.95 1.09 1.50
CA THR A 117 12.41 0.06 0.60
C THR A 117 12.86 -1.35 0.96
N CYS A 118 13.42 -1.59 2.15
CA CYS A 118 14.01 -2.89 2.50
C CYS A 118 15.00 -3.38 1.42
N ALA A 119 15.96 -2.53 1.03
CA ALA A 119 16.91 -2.77 -0.04
C ALA A 119 16.20 -3.17 -1.35
N ASN A 120 15.28 -2.32 -1.80
CA ASN A 120 14.43 -2.57 -2.98
C ASN A 120 13.69 -3.93 -2.90
N TRP A 121 13.14 -4.21 -1.72
CA TRP A 121 12.31 -5.41 -1.43
C TRP A 121 13.06 -6.73 -1.50
N THR A 122 14.38 -6.68 -1.35
CA THR A 122 15.27 -7.86 -1.37
C THR A 122 15.77 -8.28 0.01
N SER A 123 15.64 -7.41 1.02
CA SER A 123 16.12 -7.65 2.39
C SER A 123 14.99 -8.03 3.35
N ASN A 124 15.30 -8.94 4.28
CA ASN A 124 14.52 -9.22 5.47
C ASN A 124 15.31 -8.93 6.76
N ALA A 125 16.40 -8.17 6.65
CA ALA A 125 17.26 -7.81 7.78
C ALA A 125 16.69 -6.61 8.55
N ASP A 126 16.84 -6.59 9.86
CA ASP A 126 16.36 -5.50 10.72
C ASP A 126 17.24 -4.25 10.64
N THR A 127 18.37 -4.31 9.95
CA THR A 127 19.20 -3.15 9.62
C THR A 127 18.63 -2.28 8.49
N ASN A 128 17.76 -2.86 7.65
CA ASN A 128 17.04 -2.15 6.60
C ASN A 128 15.66 -1.71 7.08
N LYS A 129 15.07 -0.73 6.40
CA LYS A 129 13.74 -0.20 6.74
C LYS A 129 12.93 0.06 5.49
N ALA A 130 11.61 0.17 5.65
CA ALA A 130 10.71 0.58 4.58
C ALA A 130 9.75 1.68 5.06
N MET A 131 9.34 2.55 4.16
CA MET A 131 8.22 3.44 4.37
C MET A 131 6.91 2.65 4.28
N ILE A 132 6.00 2.93 5.20
CA ILE A 132 4.65 2.34 5.25
C ILE A 132 3.57 3.43 5.25
N GLY A 133 2.35 3.03 4.91
CA GLY A 133 1.15 3.81 5.13
C GLY A 133 0.15 3.03 5.98
N HIS A 134 -0.91 3.71 6.44
CA HIS A 134 -1.96 3.14 7.28
C HIS A 134 -3.26 2.97 6.49
N HIS A 135 -3.68 1.73 6.22
CA HIS A 135 -4.92 1.49 5.48
C HIS A 135 -6.17 1.97 6.22
N ASP A 136 -6.12 2.05 7.53
CA ASP A 136 -7.23 2.48 8.40
C ASP A 136 -7.21 3.98 8.72
N ARG A 137 -6.22 4.72 8.23
CA ARG A 137 -6.03 6.15 8.50
C ARG A 137 -5.88 6.50 9.99
N MET A 138 -5.53 5.55 10.83
CA MET A 138 -5.42 5.75 12.28
C MET A 138 -3.97 5.94 12.70
N SER A 139 -3.64 7.12 13.19
CA SER A 139 -2.36 7.45 13.80
C SER A 139 -2.47 8.71 14.66
N ALA A 140 -1.58 8.86 15.63
CA ALA A 140 -1.48 10.08 16.40
C ALA A 140 -0.74 11.21 15.65
N ALA A 141 0.14 10.87 14.71
CA ALA A 141 1.04 11.82 14.05
C ALA A 141 0.79 11.97 12.54
N ASN A 142 0.56 10.88 11.84
CA ASN A 142 0.41 10.89 10.39
C ASN A 142 -0.54 9.77 9.95
N THR A 143 -1.63 10.15 9.31
CA THR A 143 -2.71 9.25 8.86
C THR A 143 -2.61 8.87 7.39
N SER A 144 -1.48 9.16 6.74
CA SER A 144 -1.29 8.86 5.32
C SER A 144 -1.47 7.37 5.03
N TRP A 145 -2.23 7.07 3.98
CA TRP A 145 -2.44 5.70 3.55
C TRP A 145 -1.18 5.06 2.95
N ASN A 146 -0.23 5.88 2.47
CA ASN A 146 0.95 5.42 1.73
C ASN A 146 2.29 5.93 2.24
N SER A 147 2.33 6.88 3.17
CA SER A 147 3.58 7.51 3.63
C SER A 147 3.47 8.01 5.06
N SER A 148 3.36 7.09 6.02
CA SER A 148 3.13 7.43 7.42
C SER A 148 4.42 7.45 8.25
N HIS A 149 5.12 6.34 8.35
CA HIS A 149 6.39 6.23 9.07
C HIS A 149 7.25 5.07 8.54
N MET A 150 8.45 4.94 9.08
CA MET A 150 9.37 3.84 8.76
C MET A 150 9.09 2.63 9.64
N THR A 151 9.31 1.43 9.08
CA THR A 151 9.35 0.19 9.86
C THR A 151 10.54 0.17 10.81
N GLN A 152 10.49 -0.68 11.85
CA GLN A 152 11.65 -0.91 12.72
C GLN A 152 12.72 -1.80 12.09
N GLY A 153 12.36 -2.57 11.08
CA GLY A 153 13.21 -3.46 10.32
C GLY A 153 12.41 -4.10 9.19
N CYS A 154 13.00 -5.05 8.48
CA CYS A 154 12.38 -5.72 7.33
C CYS A 154 12.03 -7.20 7.59
N SER A 155 12.39 -7.74 8.76
CA SER A 155 11.90 -9.05 9.18
C SER A 155 10.40 -8.99 9.50
N LEU A 156 9.70 -10.11 9.41
CA LEU A 156 8.29 -10.17 9.77
C LEU A 156 8.04 -9.75 11.23
N ASP A 157 8.95 -10.12 12.13
CA ASP A 157 8.86 -9.75 13.54
C ASP A 157 9.06 -8.25 13.75
N ALA A 158 9.97 -7.62 13.00
CA ALA A 158 10.16 -6.17 13.04
C ALA A 158 8.93 -5.42 12.49
N LEU A 159 8.32 -5.91 11.41
CA LEU A 159 7.09 -5.35 10.86
C LEU A 159 5.92 -5.43 11.85
N LYS A 160 5.77 -6.56 12.54
CA LYS A 160 4.72 -6.74 13.55
C LYS A 160 4.85 -5.78 14.75
N ARG A 161 6.06 -5.36 15.09
CA ARG A 161 6.30 -4.43 16.21
C ARG A 161 5.64 -3.06 16.00
N THR A 162 5.41 -2.64 14.77
CA THR A 162 4.73 -1.38 14.44
C THR A 162 3.27 -1.55 14.02
N GLY A 163 2.80 -2.78 13.86
CA GLY A 163 1.43 -3.07 13.42
C GLY A 163 1.34 -3.48 11.96
N GLY A 164 2.41 -4.09 11.43
CA GLY A 164 2.45 -4.62 10.07
C GLY A 164 2.37 -6.14 10.04
N ALA A 165 2.06 -6.67 8.86
CA ALA A 165 2.06 -8.09 8.55
C ALA A 165 2.75 -8.38 7.19
N GLY A 166 3.55 -7.45 6.69
CA GLY A 166 4.18 -7.56 5.38
C GLY A 166 3.21 -7.36 4.21
N ARG A 167 2.08 -6.70 4.44
CA ARG A 167 1.08 -6.40 3.40
C ARG A 167 1.53 -5.24 2.51
N PHE A 168 1.07 -5.24 1.26
CA PHE A 168 1.24 -4.14 0.31
C PHE A 168 -0.02 -4.01 -0.56
N TYR A 169 -0.25 -2.83 -1.14
CA TYR A 169 -1.36 -2.61 -2.05
C TYR A 169 -1.06 -3.19 -3.44
N CYS A 170 -2.09 -3.68 -4.12
CA CYS A 170 -2.03 -4.03 -5.53
C CYS A 170 -3.15 -3.33 -6.28
N PHE A 171 -2.83 -2.83 -7.46
CA PHE A 171 -3.76 -2.17 -8.34
C PHE A 171 -3.80 -2.85 -9.70
N ALA A 172 -4.96 -2.91 -10.32
CA ALA A 172 -5.07 -3.26 -11.73
C ALA A 172 -4.56 -2.08 -12.56
N ALA A 173 -3.56 -2.33 -13.41
CA ALA A 173 -2.91 -1.30 -14.22
C ALA A 173 -3.60 -1.05 -15.56
N ASN A 174 -4.56 -1.90 -15.94
CA ASN A 174 -5.33 -1.85 -17.18
C ASN A 174 -6.79 -2.29 -16.98
#